data_e120c27e74a4a627f1678389fbce54ed
#
_entry.id   e120c27e74a4a627f1678389fbce54ed
#
_cell.length_a   1.000
_cell.length_b   1.000
_cell.length_c   1.000
_cell.angle_alpha   90.00
_cell.angle_beta   90.00
_cell.angle_gamma   90.00
#
_symmetry.space_group_name_H-M   'P 1'
#
loop_
_entity.id
_entity.type
_entity.pdbx_description
1 polymer ?
#
loop_
_entity_poly.entity_id
_entity_poly.type
_entity_poly.pdbx_seq_one_letter_code
_entity_poly.pdbx_strand_id
1 'polypeptide(L)'
;MAVEIKKVTTKAELKKFIRFNYEFYKDNPYSVPDLYDDMLNTFSPQKNAAFEFCEADYFLALRDGKIVGRVAAIINRRANDTWNKHTVRFGWIDFIDDIEVSTALINTVKEWGRERGMTEIEGPLGFTDMDAEGMLIEGFDQLSTMATIYNYPYYPQHMERLGMKKSADWVEMKIYEPDHIP
;
A
#
# COMPACT_ATOMS: atom_id res chain seq x y z
N MET A 1 -16.32 12.44 14.47
CA MET A 1 -16.23 11.24 15.35
C MET A 1 -14.87 10.59 15.15
N ALA A 2 -14.35 9.83 16.14
CA ALA A 2 -13.04 9.21 16.10
C ALA A 2 -12.93 8.18 14.96
N VAL A 3 -11.73 7.96 14.45
CA VAL A 3 -11.42 6.91 13.48
C VAL A 3 -11.32 5.57 14.22
N GLU A 4 -12.04 4.58 13.73
CA GLU A 4 -11.99 3.19 14.21
C GLU A 4 -11.17 2.37 13.23
N ILE A 5 -10.22 1.57 13.74
CA ILE A 5 -9.47 0.61 12.92
C ILE A 5 -10.05 -0.78 13.11
N LYS A 6 -10.35 -1.42 12.01
CA LYS A 6 -10.87 -2.78 11.96
C LYS A 6 -9.93 -3.70 11.21
N LYS A 7 -9.49 -4.76 11.89
CA LYS A 7 -8.74 -5.85 11.24
C LYS A 7 -9.67 -6.64 10.32
N VAL A 8 -9.20 -6.94 9.13
CA VAL A 8 -9.88 -7.79 8.15
C VAL A 8 -9.69 -9.25 8.55
N THR A 9 -10.77 -9.95 8.87
CA THR A 9 -10.72 -11.34 9.34
C THR A 9 -11.53 -12.30 8.47
N THR A 10 -12.40 -11.77 7.62
CA THR A 10 -13.28 -12.57 6.77
C THR A 10 -13.05 -12.28 5.28
N LYS A 11 -13.40 -13.24 4.43
CA LYS A 11 -13.38 -13.05 2.98
C LYS A 11 -14.27 -11.89 2.50
N ALA A 12 -15.37 -11.64 3.20
CA ALA A 12 -16.25 -10.51 2.90
C ALA A 12 -15.58 -9.16 3.20
N GLU A 13 -14.84 -9.07 4.30
CA GLU A 13 -14.07 -7.88 4.66
C GLU A 13 -12.87 -7.69 3.73
N LEU A 14 -12.19 -8.77 3.32
CA LEU A 14 -11.12 -8.70 2.32
C LEU A 14 -11.63 -8.13 0.99
N LYS A 15 -12.81 -8.55 0.55
CA LYS A 15 -13.44 -7.96 -0.63
C LYS A 15 -13.73 -6.45 -0.46
N LYS A 16 -14.09 -6.00 0.75
CA LYS A 16 -14.27 -4.56 1.03
C LYS A 16 -12.93 -3.82 1.01
N PHE A 17 -11.89 -4.43 1.56
CA PHE A 17 -10.53 -3.90 1.53
C PHE A 17 -10.04 -3.67 0.09
N ILE A 18 -10.23 -4.65 -0.80
CA ILE A 18 -9.86 -4.54 -2.22
C ILE A 18 -10.71 -3.48 -2.91
N ARG A 19 -12.04 -3.54 -2.76
CA ARG A 19 -12.98 -2.64 -3.44
C ARG A 19 -12.84 -1.19 -3.02
N PHE A 20 -12.31 -0.91 -1.84
CA PHE A 20 -12.11 0.47 -1.40
C PHE A 20 -11.27 1.27 -2.39
N ASN A 21 -10.18 0.72 -2.93
CA ASN A 21 -9.35 1.40 -3.92
C ASN A 21 -10.14 1.75 -5.20
N TYR A 22 -10.91 0.79 -5.75
CA TYR A 22 -11.70 1.02 -6.96
C TYR A 22 -12.74 2.14 -6.77
N GLU A 23 -13.44 2.13 -5.65
CA GLU A 23 -14.43 3.17 -5.34
C GLU A 23 -13.78 4.51 -5.05
N PHE A 24 -12.61 4.50 -4.42
CA PHE A 24 -11.88 5.70 -4.02
C PHE A 24 -11.33 6.48 -5.21
N TYR A 25 -10.87 5.77 -6.25
CA TYR A 25 -10.31 6.38 -7.46
C TYR A 25 -11.25 6.33 -8.68
N LYS A 26 -12.50 5.90 -8.55
CA LYS A 26 -13.41 5.67 -9.68
C LYS A 26 -13.61 6.86 -10.61
N ASP A 27 -13.53 8.08 -10.09
CA ASP A 27 -13.72 9.32 -10.84
C ASP A 27 -12.38 9.95 -11.27
N ASN A 28 -11.25 9.28 -10.99
CA ASN A 28 -9.93 9.76 -11.36
C ASN A 28 -9.50 9.17 -12.72
N PRO A 29 -9.28 9.99 -13.76
CA PRO A 29 -8.98 9.50 -15.10
C PRO A 29 -7.57 8.95 -15.27
N TYR A 30 -6.69 9.14 -14.29
CA TYR A 30 -5.29 8.76 -14.37
C TYR A 30 -4.96 7.49 -13.56
N SER A 31 -5.85 7.09 -12.68
CA SER A 31 -5.68 5.86 -11.90
C SER A 31 -6.14 4.64 -12.71
N VAL A 32 -5.26 3.67 -12.84
CA VAL A 32 -5.57 2.37 -13.45
C VAL A 32 -5.75 1.34 -12.34
N PRO A 33 -6.95 0.78 -12.17
CA PRO A 33 -7.19 -0.20 -11.11
C PRO A 33 -6.52 -1.54 -11.42
N ASP A 34 -6.02 -2.20 -10.38
CA ASP A 34 -5.55 -3.58 -10.48
C ASP A 34 -6.67 -4.54 -10.92
N LEU A 35 -6.31 -5.70 -11.46
CA LEU A 35 -7.27 -6.75 -11.76
C LEU A 35 -7.81 -7.37 -10.46
N TYR A 36 -9.12 -7.38 -10.30
CA TYR A 36 -9.77 -7.77 -9.05
C TYR A 36 -9.44 -9.21 -8.62
N ASP A 37 -9.39 -10.14 -9.55
CA ASP A 37 -9.08 -11.55 -9.25
C ASP A 37 -7.60 -11.72 -8.87
N ASP A 38 -6.71 -10.91 -9.43
CA ASP A 38 -5.31 -10.90 -9.07
C ASP A 38 -5.12 -10.37 -7.65
N MET A 39 -5.83 -9.32 -7.27
CA MET A 39 -5.83 -8.84 -5.88
C MET A 39 -6.35 -9.89 -4.90
N LEU A 40 -7.40 -10.64 -5.26
CA LEU A 40 -7.88 -11.74 -4.43
C LEU A 40 -6.83 -12.86 -4.27
N ASN A 41 -6.04 -13.10 -5.30
CA ASN A 41 -4.95 -14.09 -5.27
C ASN A 41 -3.76 -13.56 -4.47
N THR A 42 -3.38 -12.31 -4.66
CA THR A 42 -2.29 -11.62 -3.95
C THR A 42 -2.49 -11.66 -2.44
N PHE A 43 -3.70 -11.44 -1.97
CA PHE A 43 -4.03 -11.44 -0.53
C PHE A 43 -4.42 -12.82 0.03
N SER A 44 -4.31 -13.89 -0.76
CA SER A 44 -4.68 -15.25 -0.35
C SER A 44 -3.47 -16.06 0.06
N PRO A 45 -3.35 -16.49 1.34
CA PRO A 45 -2.26 -17.36 1.78
C PRO A 45 -2.17 -18.69 1.03
N GLN A 46 -3.27 -19.15 0.42
CA GLN A 46 -3.32 -20.42 -0.32
C GLN A 46 -2.84 -20.27 -1.79
N LYS A 47 -2.76 -19.04 -2.29
CA LYS A 47 -2.44 -18.78 -3.70
C LYS A 47 -1.16 -17.99 -3.92
N ASN A 48 -0.81 -17.12 -2.98
CA ASN A 48 0.40 -16.31 -3.08
C ASN A 48 1.55 -17.00 -2.34
N ALA A 49 2.56 -17.45 -3.08
CA ALA A 49 3.75 -18.10 -2.55
C ALA A 49 4.57 -17.20 -1.59
N ALA A 50 4.40 -15.88 -1.64
CA ALA A 50 5.07 -14.99 -0.72
C ALA A 50 4.73 -15.27 0.75
N PHE A 51 3.59 -15.88 1.05
CA PHE A 51 3.22 -16.29 2.42
C PHE A 51 4.10 -17.42 3.00
N GLU A 52 4.95 -18.05 2.20
CA GLU A 52 5.97 -18.98 2.72
C GLU A 52 7.02 -18.26 3.58
N PHE A 53 7.24 -16.97 3.34
CA PHE A 53 8.23 -16.14 4.04
C PHE A 53 7.72 -14.78 4.49
N CYS A 54 6.46 -14.47 4.21
CA CYS A 54 5.80 -13.24 4.66
C CYS A 54 4.66 -13.54 5.62
N GLU A 55 4.46 -12.62 6.56
CA GLU A 55 3.28 -12.52 7.40
C GLU A 55 2.57 -11.22 7.09
N ALA A 56 1.24 -11.24 6.99
CA ALA A 56 0.47 -10.03 6.70
C ALA A 56 -0.89 -10.02 7.39
N ASP A 57 -1.31 -8.81 7.77
CA ASP A 57 -2.67 -8.49 8.18
C ASP A 57 -3.15 -7.22 7.46
N TYR A 58 -4.46 -7.12 7.28
CA TYR A 58 -5.10 -6.03 6.54
C TYR A 58 -6.03 -5.27 7.47
N PHE A 59 -6.07 -3.96 7.30
CA PHE A 59 -6.83 -3.08 8.18
C PHE A 59 -7.65 -2.08 7.37
N LEU A 60 -8.86 -1.79 7.87
CA LEU A 60 -9.76 -0.77 7.37
C LEU A 60 -9.90 0.33 8.42
N ALA A 61 -9.78 1.57 7.99
CA ALA A 61 -10.17 2.72 8.81
C ALA A 61 -11.63 3.06 8.53
N LEU A 62 -12.43 3.19 9.58
CA LEU A 62 -13.84 3.53 9.50
C LEU A 62 -14.10 4.86 10.23
N ARG A 63 -14.99 5.66 9.68
CA ARG A 63 -15.61 6.82 10.34
C ARG A 63 -17.11 6.78 10.08
N ASP A 64 -17.89 6.79 11.15
CA ASP A 64 -19.37 6.72 11.07
C ASP A 64 -19.87 5.51 10.26
N GLY A 65 -19.18 4.37 10.42
CA GLY A 65 -19.51 3.13 9.72
C GLY A 65 -19.09 3.09 8.24
N LYS A 66 -18.50 4.17 7.71
CA LYS A 66 -17.97 4.21 6.33
C LYS A 66 -16.48 3.94 6.32
N ILE A 67 -16.02 3.19 5.34
CA ILE A 67 -14.58 2.98 5.12
C ILE A 67 -14.00 4.28 4.56
N VAL A 68 -12.96 4.78 5.23
CA VAL A 68 -12.26 6.03 4.89
C VAL A 68 -10.76 5.81 4.61
N GLY A 69 -10.30 4.58 4.76
CA GLY A 69 -8.93 4.19 4.43
C GLY A 69 -8.68 2.70 4.61
N ARG A 70 -7.56 2.25 4.08
CA ARG A 70 -7.07 0.87 4.18
C ARG A 70 -5.55 0.85 4.28
N VAL A 71 -4.99 -0.21 4.84
CA VAL A 71 -3.56 -0.49 4.82
C VAL A 71 -3.29 -1.98 5.04
N ALA A 72 -2.27 -2.53 4.39
CA ALA A 72 -1.70 -3.82 4.72
C ALA A 72 -0.44 -3.63 5.59
N ALA A 73 -0.33 -4.40 6.67
CA ALA A 73 0.89 -4.55 7.45
C ALA A 73 1.56 -5.87 7.04
N ILE A 74 2.85 -5.83 6.70
CA ILE A 74 3.55 -6.97 6.12
C ILE A 74 4.94 -7.08 6.75
N ILE A 75 5.34 -8.30 7.10
CA ILE A 75 6.73 -8.62 7.46
C ILE A 75 7.25 -9.62 6.42
N ASN A 76 8.26 -9.24 5.67
CA ASN A 76 9.00 -10.15 4.80
C ASN A 76 10.24 -10.62 5.57
N ARG A 77 10.16 -11.85 6.15
CA ARG A 77 11.24 -12.41 6.99
C ARG A 77 12.51 -12.63 6.19
N ARG A 78 12.38 -13.12 4.94
CA ARG A 78 13.53 -13.34 4.05
C ARG A 78 14.29 -12.05 3.76
N ALA A 79 13.60 -10.95 3.46
CA ALA A 79 14.22 -9.65 3.26
C ALA A 79 14.88 -9.13 4.54
N ASN A 80 14.18 -9.24 5.68
CA ASN A 80 14.72 -8.83 6.98
C ASN A 80 16.00 -9.59 7.33
N ASP A 81 16.01 -10.91 7.14
CA ASP A 81 17.18 -11.75 7.38
C ASP A 81 18.33 -11.41 6.42
N THR A 82 18.02 -11.25 5.12
CA THR A 82 19.03 -10.95 4.10
C THR A 82 19.74 -9.61 4.35
N TRP A 83 18.98 -8.60 4.76
CA TRP A 83 19.47 -7.25 4.95
C TRP A 83 19.76 -6.91 6.41
N ASN A 84 19.66 -7.88 7.32
CA ASN A 84 19.81 -7.71 8.77
C ASN A 84 18.97 -6.53 9.31
N LYS A 85 17.69 -6.48 8.89
CA LYS A 85 16.72 -5.46 9.28
C LYS A 85 15.65 -6.04 10.20
N HIS A 86 14.97 -5.16 10.93
CA HIS A 86 13.78 -5.47 11.74
C HIS A 86 12.64 -4.55 11.30
N THR A 87 12.23 -4.69 10.03
CA THR A 87 11.33 -3.77 9.35
C THR A 87 9.95 -4.39 9.16
N VAL A 88 8.91 -3.64 9.53
CA VAL A 88 7.53 -3.87 9.08
C VAL A 88 7.27 -3.00 7.86
N ARG A 89 6.66 -3.57 6.83
CA ARG A 89 6.22 -2.85 5.63
C ARG A 89 4.77 -2.41 5.80
N PHE A 90 4.43 -1.24 5.25
CA PHE A 90 3.04 -0.87 4.96
C PHE A 90 2.84 -0.85 3.45
N GLY A 91 1.77 -1.49 2.96
CA GLY A 91 1.45 -1.55 1.54
C GLY A 91 -0.03 -1.35 1.30
N TRP A 92 -0.42 -1.19 0.03
CA TRP A 92 -1.81 -0.96 -0.38
C TRP A 92 -2.53 0.06 0.50
N ILE A 93 -1.82 1.15 0.86
CA ILE A 93 -2.37 2.20 1.69
C ILE A 93 -3.16 3.18 0.85
N ASP A 94 -4.43 3.35 1.21
CA ASP A 94 -5.30 4.38 0.65
C ASP A 94 -6.10 5.05 1.77
N PHE A 95 -6.26 6.37 1.70
CA PHE A 95 -6.98 7.12 2.72
C PHE A 95 -7.48 8.47 2.17
N ILE A 96 -8.58 8.95 2.73
CA ILE A 96 -9.09 10.31 2.46
C ILE A 96 -8.11 11.35 3.01
N ASP A 97 -8.16 12.59 2.49
CA ASP A 97 -7.33 13.71 2.97
C ASP A 97 -7.73 14.13 4.40
N ASP A 98 -7.32 13.29 5.35
CA ASP A 98 -7.57 13.47 6.77
C ASP A 98 -6.42 12.87 7.58
N ILE A 99 -5.71 13.73 8.31
CA ILE A 99 -4.51 13.35 9.07
C ILE A 99 -4.83 12.35 10.21
N GLU A 100 -6.03 12.36 10.77
CA GLU A 100 -6.42 11.39 11.79
C GLU A 100 -6.50 9.99 11.19
N VAL A 101 -6.98 9.87 9.94
CA VAL A 101 -7.11 8.59 9.23
C VAL A 101 -5.73 8.01 8.92
N SER A 102 -4.86 8.80 8.28
CA SER A 102 -3.50 8.34 7.97
C SER A 102 -2.69 8.02 9.22
N THR A 103 -2.84 8.83 10.29
CA THR A 103 -2.21 8.58 11.59
C THR A 103 -2.66 7.25 12.19
N ALA A 104 -3.97 7.00 12.19
CA ALA A 104 -4.53 5.76 12.73
C ALA A 104 -4.02 4.53 11.97
N LEU A 105 -4.02 4.58 10.63
CA LEU A 105 -3.52 3.49 9.78
C LEU A 105 -2.03 3.19 10.02
N ILE A 106 -1.19 4.22 9.98
CA ILE A 106 0.27 4.05 10.17
C ILE A 106 0.61 3.60 11.60
N ASN A 107 -0.07 4.13 12.61
CA ASN A 107 0.13 3.68 13.98
C ASN A 107 -0.27 2.22 14.17
N THR A 108 -1.35 1.77 13.51
CA THR A 108 -1.75 0.36 13.52
C THR A 108 -0.65 -0.54 12.95
N VAL A 109 -0.03 -0.16 11.83
CA VAL A 109 1.09 -0.93 11.28
C VAL A 109 2.30 -0.93 12.22
N LYS A 110 2.62 0.22 12.82
CA LYS A 110 3.73 0.34 13.80
C LYS A 110 3.50 -0.57 15.00
N GLU A 111 2.30 -0.60 15.56
CA GLU A 111 1.97 -1.44 16.71
C GLU A 111 1.97 -2.92 16.34
N TRP A 112 1.36 -3.28 15.22
CA TRP A 112 1.37 -4.65 14.71
C TRP A 112 2.80 -5.17 14.46
N GLY A 113 3.69 -4.33 13.93
CA GLY A 113 5.09 -4.64 13.73
C GLY A 113 5.85 -4.77 15.06
N ARG A 114 5.61 -3.85 16.01
CA ARG A 114 6.24 -3.85 17.34
C ARG A 114 5.92 -5.13 18.13
N GLU A 115 4.67 -5.60 18.09
CA GLU A 115 4.26 -6.86 18.71
C GLU A 115 5.01 -8.09 18.16
N ARG A 116 5.60 -7.96 16.95
CA ARG A 116 6.37 -8.97 16.23
C ARG A 116 7.89 -8.71 16.23
N GLY A 117 8.33 -7.79 17.08
CA GLY A 117 9.75 -7.47 17.24
C GLY A 117 10.35 -6.55 16.18
N MET A 118 9.50 -5.90 15.36
CA MET A 118 9.98 -4.92 14.38
C MET A 118 10.25 -3.58 15.04
N THR A 119 11.30 -2.91 14.61
CA THR A 119 11.75 -1.62 15.13
C THR A 119 11.71 -0.49 14.12
N GLU A 120 11.54 -0.86 12.85
CA GLU A 120 11.49 0.05 11.71
C GLU A 120 10.20 -0.14 10.92
N ILE A 121 9.74 0.92 10.23
CA ILE A 121 8.63 0.89 9.29
C ILE A 121 9.07 1.45 7.95
N GLU A 122 8.75 0.75 6.86
CA GLU A 122 9.11 1.13 5.50
C GLU A 122 7.91 0.92 4.57
N GLY A 123 7.77 1.75 3.55
CA GLY A 123 6.70 1.62 2.56
C GLY A 123 6.40 2.93 1.82
N PRO A 124 5.40 2.88 0.93
CA PRO A 124 4.58 1.71 0.58
C PRO A 124 5.37 0.60 -0.12
N LEU A 125 5.22 -0.63 0.38
CA LEU A 125 5.86 -1.83 -0.18
C LEU A 125 4.93 -3.03 -0.05
N GLY A 126 4.87 -3.87 -1.08
CA GLY A 126 4.14 -5.13 -1.05
C GLY A 126 4.89 -6.29 -0.37
N PHE A 127 4.49 -7.51 -0.69
CA PHE A 127 5.16 -8.73 -0.20
C PHE A 127 6.58 -8.85 -0.74
N THR A 128 6.75 -8.51 -2.03
CA THR A 128 8.01 -8.57 -2.78
C THR A 128 8.18 -7.30 -3.59
N ASP A 129 9.33 -7.15 -4.25
CA ASP A 129 9.66 -6.10 -5.20
C ASP A 129 8.94 -6.23 -6.57
N MET A 130 8.14 -7.29 -6.74
CA MET A 130 7.25 -7.45 -7.89
C MET A 130 5.86 -6.86 -7.67
N ASP A 131 5.53 -6.50 -6.43
CA ASP A 131 4.30 -5.78 -6.10
C ASP A 131 4.49 -4.28 -6.33
N ALA A 132 3.39 -3.56 -6.52
CA ALA A 132 3.43 -2.10 -6.62
C ALA A 132 4.04 -1.48 -5.35
N GLU A 133 5.02 -0.61 -5.53
CA GLU A 133 5.75 0.02 -4.43
C GLU A 133 5.96 1.52 -4.67
N GLY A 134 6.25 2.22 -3.58
CA GLY A 134 6.50 3.65 -3.61
C GLY A 134 5.22 4.50 -3.50
N MET A 135 5.40 5.78 -3.73
CA MET A 135 4.36 6.80 -3.64
C MET A 135 4.58 7.82 -4.75
N LEU A 136 3.54 8.07 -5.55
CA LEU A 136 3.60 9.06 -6.61
C LEU A 136 3.85 10.45 -6.03
N ILE A 137 4.85 11.17 -6.54
CA ILE A 137 5.22 12.53 -6.13
C ILE A 137 5.17 13.53 -7.27
N GLU A 138 5.26 13.05 -8.52
CA GLU A 138 5.17 13.82 -9.75
C GLU A 138 4.39 13.06 -10.81
N GLY A 139 3.78 13.75 -11.80
CA GLY A 139 3.04 13.09 -12.88
C GLY A 139 1.60 12.72 -12.52
N PHE A 140 0.96 13.42 -11.59
CA PHE A 140 -0.44 13.16 -11.18
C PHE A 140 -1.47 13.35 -12.31
N ASP A 141 -1.09 13.97 -13.41
CA ASP A 141 -1.86 14.19 -14.62
C ASP A 141 -1.51 13.19 -15.75
N GLN A 142 -0.79 12.13 -15.42
CA GLN A 142 -0.42 11.07 -16.35
C GLN A 142 -1.09 9.76 -15.97
N LEU A 143 -1.48 9.00 -16.99
CA LEU A 143 -2.07 7.67 -16.79
C LEU A 143 -1.02 6.75 -16.18
N SER A 144 -1.33 6.14 -15.04
CA SER A 144 -0.46 5.15 -14.42
C SER A 144 -0.32 3.90 -15.30
N THR A 145 0.82 3.25 -15.22
CA THR A 145 1.08 1.98 -15.90
C THR A 145 0.77 0.78 -14.99
N MET A 146 0.89 -0.42 -15.52
CA MET A 146 0.71 -1.64 -14.74
C MET A 146 1.75 -1.80 -13.60
N ALA A 147 2.92 -1.16 -13.75
CA ALA A 147 4.01 -1.25 -12.77
C ALA A 147 4.04 -0.10 -11.77
N THR A 148 3.25 0.94 -12.00
CA THR A 148 3.24 2.15 -11.19
C THR A 148 1.94 2.30 -10.42
N ILE A 149 2.04 2.90 -9.25
CA ILE A 149 0.87 3.20 -8.43
C ILE A 149 0.38 4.62 -8.69
N TYR A 150 -0.90 4.84 -8.40
CA TYR A 150 -1.50 6.16 -8.32
C TYR A 150 -1.89 6.46 -6.87
N ASN A 151 -1.61 7.67 -6.42
CA ASN A 151 -2.11 8.22 -5.18
C ASN A 151 -2.37 9.72 -5.32
N TYR A 152 -3.21 10.27 -4.45
CA TYR A 152 -3.46 11.71 -4.44
C TYR A 152 -2.25 12.52 -3.93
N PRO A 153 -2.11 13.80 -4.34
CA PRO A 153 -0.94 14.63 -4.01
C PRO A 153 -0.70 14.88 -2.51
N TYR A 154 -1.71 14.69 -1.66
CA TYR A 154 -1.58 14.89 -0.21
C TYR A 154 -0.86 13.74 0.52
N TYR A 155 -0.68 12.56 -0.12
CA TYR A 155 -0.08 11.40 0.52
C TYR A 155 1.34 11.66 1.06
N PRO A 156 2.29 12.18 0.27
CA PRO A 156 3.64 12.48 0.75
C PRO A 156 3.63 13.44 1.95
N GLN A 157 2.78 14.47 1.91
CA GLN A 157 2.65 15.45 2.99
C GLN A 157 2.16 14.80 4.30
N HIS A 158 1.25 13.83 4.22
CA HIS A 158 0.82 13.06 5.39
C HIS A 158 1.97 12.24 5.96
N MET A 159 2.75 11.55 5.11
CA MET A 159 3.90 10.75 5.56
C MET A 159 4.97 11.63 6.25
N GLU A 160 5.27 12.79 5.71
CA GLU A 160 6.18 13.76 6.33
C GLU A 160 5.67 14.21 7.70
N ARG A 161 4.38 14.56 7.83
CA ARG A 161 3.74 14.93 9.12
C ARG A 161 3.79 13.81 10.14
N LEU A 162 3.79 12.55 9.70
CA LEU A 162 3.91 11.35 10.55
C LEU A 162 5.37 11.02 10.90
N GLY A 163 6.33 11.89 10.50
CA GLY A 163 7.75 11.77 10.81
C GLY A 163 8.49 10.76 9.93
N MET A 164 7.91 10.35 8.81
CA MET A 164 8.58 9.51 7.84
C MET A 164 9.55 10.32 6.99
N LYS A 165 10.60 9.66 6.52
CA LYS A 165 11.61 10.25 5.63
C LYS A 165 11.60 9.49 4.32
N LYS A 166 11.84 10.21 3.23
CA LYS A 166 12.02 9.62 1.91
C LYS A 166 13.26 8.71 1.92
N SER A 167 13.09 7.49 1.42
CA SER A 167 14.15 6.48 1.35
C SER A 167 14.85 6.47 -0.01
N ALA A 168 14.06 6.45 -1.08
CA ALA A 168 14.57 6.40 -2.45
C ALA A 168 13.62 7.14 -3.41
N ASP A 169 14.11 7.49 -4.59
CA ASP A 169 13.31 7.93 -5.72
C ASP A 169 13.37 6.89 -6.84
N TRP A 170 12.23 6.68 -7.46
CA TRP A 170 12.08 5.92 -8.70
C TRP A 170 11.67 6.87 -9.80
N VAL A 171 12.19 6.68 -11.00
CA VAL A 171 11.83 7.45 -12.17
C VAL A 171 11.29 6.54 -13.25
N GLU A 172 10.16 6.95 -13.84
CA GLU A 172 9.60 6.30 -15.01
C GLU A 172 9.96 7.11 -16.25
N MET A 173 10.43 6.43 -17.30
CA MET A 173 10.84 7.05 -18.54
C MET A 173 9.97 6.54 -19.69
N LYS A 174 9.41 7.47 -20.46
CA LYS A 174 8.74 7.13 -21.71
C LYS A 174 9.75 7.01 -22.82
N ILE A 175 9.87 5.82 -23.40
CA ILE A 175 10.73 5.53 -24.55
C ILE A 175 9.83 5.48 -25.79
N TYR A 176 10.20 6.22 -26.82
CA TYR A 176 9.53 6.14 -28.12
C TYR A 176 10.25 5.12 -29.01
N GLU A 177 9.44 4.30 -29.70
CA GLU A 177 9.99 3.39 -30.71
C GLU A 177 10.71 4.19 -31.79
N PRO A 178 11.98 3.85 -32.15
CA PRO A 178 12.67 4.52 -33.23
C PRO A 178 12.04 4.16 -34.58
N ASP A 179 12.07 5.12 -35.51
CA ASP A 179 11.50 4.94 -36.88
C ASP A 179 12.15 3.77 -37.67
N HIS A 180 13.33 3.32 -37.22
CA HIS A 180 14.02 2.15 -37.78
C HIS A 180 14.91 1.50 -36.72
N ILE A 181 15.01 0.19 -36.78
CA ILE A 181 15.92 -0.60 -35.95
C ILE A 181 17.33 -0.46 -36.59
N PRO A 182 18.36 -0.09 -35.83
CA PRO A 182 19.73 0.04 -36.34
C PRO A 182 20.33 -1.28 -36.81
#